data_277ffd1ed2dc997190128617e90e2712
#
_entry.id   277ffd1ed2dc997190128617e90e2712
#
_cell.length_a   1.000
_cell.length_b   1.000
_cell.length_c   1.000
_cell.angle_alpha   90.00
_cell.angle_beta   90.00
_cell.angle_gamma   90.00
#
_symmetry.space_group_name_H-M   'P 1'
#
loop_
_entity.id
_entity.type
_entity.pdbx_description
1 polymer ?
#
loop_
_entity_poly.entity_id
_entity_poly.type
_entity_poly.pdbx_seq_one_letter_code
_entity_poly.pdbx_strand_id
1 'polypeptide(L)'
;MMLPLGRIRVPEPHTNNWDELLPLMGRIVPLGVKHLPETGEVEFSGLSRMFAEIEQGTPIPLYTVVPLQQFDTTGKPSGYTFMAVPVPVETEN
;
A
#
# COMPACT_ATOMS: atom_id res chain seq x y z
N MET A 1 -4.81 -22.88 2.12
CA MET A 1 -5.70 -21.93 1.44
C MET A 1 -4.92 -20.66 1.07
N MET A 2 -5.04 -20.22 -0.17
CA MET A 2 -4.37 -19.02 -0.65
C MET A 2 -5.26 -17.80 -0.41
N LEU A 3 -4.67 -16.74 0.11
CA LEU A 3 -5.39 -15.49 0.41
C LEU A 3 -4.62 -14.29 -0.15
N PRO A 4 -5.33 -13.31 -0.75
CA PRO A 4 -4.70 -12.09 -1.23
C PRO A 4 -4.49 -11.10 -0.07
N LEU A 5 -3.61 -11.46 0.83
CA LEU A 5 -3.38 -10.78 2.10
C LEU A 5 -2.07 -10.00 2.04
N GLY A 6 -2.11 -8.76 2.50
CA GLY A 6 -0.92 -7.92 2.51
C GLY A 6 -0.96 -6.88 3.61
N ARG A 7 0.19 -6.30 3.86
CA ARG A 7 0.33 -5.12 4.73
C ARG A 7 0.78 -3.96 3.86
N ILE A 8 0.20 -2.80 4.10
CA ILE A 8 0.58 -1.61 3.35
C ILE A 8 0.98 -0.51 4.33
N ARG A 9 2.17 0.05 4.12
CA ARG A 9 2.64 1.17 4.93
C ARG A 9 2.48 2.46 4.15
N VAL A 10 1.87 3.43 4.82
CA VAL A 10 1.72 4.77 4.27
C VAL A 10 2.75 5.65 4.96
N PRO A 11 3.78 6.14 4.24
CA PRO A 11 4.78 7.02 4.82
C PRO A 11 4.17 8.31 5.33
N GLU A 12 4.81 8.92 6.33
CA GLU A 12 4.32 10.14 6.95
C GLU A 12 4.00 11.26 5.94
N PRO A 13 4.83 11.54 4.93
CA PRO A 13 4.50 12.58 3.97
C PRO A 13 3.16 12.36 3.27
N HIS A 14 2.73 11.11 3.14
CA HIS A 14 1.49 10.77 2.44
C HIS A 14 0.31 10.63 3.38
N THR A 15 0.52 10.56 4.70
CA THR A 15 -0.59 10.45 5.65
C THR A 15 -1.45 11.71 5.68
N ASN A 16 -0.96 12.82 5.15
CA ASN A 16 -1.73 14.06 5.05
C ASN A 16 -2.52 14.15 3.73
N ASN A 17 -2.42 13.15 2.87
CA ASN A 17 -3.04 13.16 1.55
C ASN A 17 -4.10 12.08 1.45
N TRP A 18 -4.96 11.99 2.47
CA TRP A 18 -5.97 10.94 2.52
C TRP A 18 -6.94 10.96 1.35
N ASP A 19 -7.28 12.15 0.84
CA ASP A 19 -8.20 12.25 -0.30
C ASP A 19 -7.64 11.54 -1.52
N GLU A 20 -6.34 11.64 -1.73
CA GLU A 20 -5.67 10.97 -2.85
C GLU A 20 -5.44 9.49 -2.57
N LEU A 21 -5.37 9.09 -1.29
CA LEU A 21 -5.19 7.70 -0.89
C LEU A 21 -6.48 6.90 -0.91
N LEU A 22 -7.62 7.55 -0.76
CA LEU A 22 -8.91 6.86 -0.65
C LEU A 22 -9.19 5.89 -1.81
N PRO A 23 -8.91 6.24 -3.07
CA PRO A 23 -9.15 5.29 -4.17
C PRO A 23 -8.33 4.00 -4.01
N LEU A 24 -7.11 4.11 -3.49
CA LEU A 24 -6.28 2.94 -3.24
C LEU A 24 -6.78 2.17 -2.03
N MET A 25 -7.02 2.88 -0.92
CA MET A 25 -7.44 2.23 0.32
C MET A 25 -8.83 1.60 0.22
N GLY A 26 -9.69 2.15 -0.64
CA GLY A 26 -11.02 1.59 -0.86
C GLY A 26 -11.01 0.23 -1.55
N ARG A 27 -9.87 -0.19 -2.08
CA ARG A 27 -9.71 -1.51 -2.68
C ARG A 27 -9.27 -2.58 -1.69
N ILE A 28 -9.09 -2.20 -0.44
CA ILE A 28 -8.58 -3.08 0.60
C ILE A 28 -9.68 -3.32 1.63
N VAL A 29 -9.93 -4.59 1.93
CA VAL A 29 -10.80 -4.95 3.06
C VAL A 29 -9.93 -4.92 4.30
N PRO A 30 -10.08 -3.91 5.17
CA PRO A 30 -9.17 -3.75 6.30
C PRO A 30 -9.38 -4.83 7.35
N LEU A 31 -8.28 -5.37 7.85
CA LEU A 31 -8.27 -6.32 8.94
C LEU A 31 -7.59 -5.75 10.18
N GLY A 32 -6.73 -4.75 10.01
CA GLY A 32 -6.04 -4.13 11.12
C GLY A 32 -5.32 -2.86 10.72
N VAL A 33 -5.07 -2.03 11.71
CA VAL A 33 -4.34 -0.77 11.54
C VAL A 33 -3.33 -0.67 12.67
N LYS A 34 -2.12 -0.28 12.33
CA LYS A 34 -1.06 -0.08 13.31
C LYS A 34 -0.37 1.25 13.04
N HIS A 35 -0.27 2.08 14.05
CA HIS A 35 0.46 3.33 13.98
C HIS A 35 1.90 3.07 14.44
N LEU A 36 2.86 3.53 13.64
CA LEU A 36 4.28 3.36 13.94
C LEU A 36 4.85 4.72 14.39
N PRO A 37 4.86 4.99 15.70
CA PRO A 37 5.25 6.32 16.17
C PRO A 37 6.71 6.67 15.91
N GLU A 38 7.56 5.69 15.73
CA GLU A 38 8.98 5.92 15.48
C GLU A 38 9.24 6.56 14.13
N THR A 39 8.41 6.26 13.15
CA THR A 39 8.57 6.75 11.78
C THR A 39 7.42 7.62 11.34
N GLY A 40 6.34 7.69 12.11
CA GLY A 40 5.13 8.41 11.72
C GLY A 40 4.30 7.69 10.67
N GLU A 41 4.70 6.47 10.32
CA GLU A 41 3.97 5.70 9.32
C GLU A 41 2.74 5.03 9.91
N VAL A 42 1.79 4.72 9.04
CA VAL A 42 0.61 3.95 9.39
C VAL A 42 0.63 2.66 8.56
N GLU A 43 0.49 1.53 9.23
CA GLU A 43 0.47 0.24 8.56
C GLU A 43 -0.95 -0.34 8.62
N PHE A 44 -1.47 -0.68 7.45
CA PHE A 44 -2.76 -1.34 7.32
C PHE A 44 -2.52 -2.78 6.87
N SER A 45 -3.27 -3.70 7.44
CA SER A 45 -3.28 -5.07 6.94
C SER A 45 -4.68 -5.38 6.43
N GLY A 46 -4.75 -6.16 5.37
CA GLY A 46 -6.05 -6.47 4.80
C GLY A 46 -5.97 -7.34 3.57
N LEU A 47 -7.14 -7.56 2.99
CA LEU A 47 -7.32 -8.38 1.79
C LEU A 47 -7.58 -7.46 0.60
N SER A 48 -6.91 -7.71 -0.51
CA SER A 48 -7.13 -6.95 -1.73
C SER A 48 -6.64 -7.73 -2.93
N ARG A 49 -7.31 -7.54 -4.06
CA ARG A 49 -6.86 -8.12 -5.32
C ARG A 49 -5.52 -7.55 -5.79
N MET A 50 -5.11 -6.41 -5.21
CA MET A 50 -3.80 -5.83 -5.49
C MET A 50 -2.66 -6.64 -4.90
N PHE A 51 -2.94 -7.43 -3.88
CA PHE A 51 -1.91 -8.19 -3.18
C PHE A 51 -1.78 -9.56 -3.81
N ALA A 52 -0.56 -10.06 -3.86
CA ALA A 52 -0.31 -11.42 -4.28
C ALA A 52 -0.94 -12.38 -3.29
N GLU A 53 -1.50 -13.47 -3.79
CA GLU A 53 -2.04 -14.51 -2.92
C GLU A 53 -0.92 -15.23 -2.20
N ILE A 54 -1.11 -15.47 -0.92
CA ILE A 54 -0.14 -16.17 -0.09
C ILE A 54 -0.80 -17.34 0.61
N GLU A 55 0.00 -18.32 0.95
CA GLU A 55 -0.47 -19.45 1.73
C GLU A 55 -0.76 -19.00 3.15
N GLN A 56 -1.86 -19.47 3.70
CA GLN A 56 -2.23 -19.18 5.08
C GLN A 56 -1.12 -19.67 6.02
N GLY A 57 -0.72 -18.79 6.95
CA GLY A 57 0.35 -19.11 7.90
C GLY A 57 1.73 -18.64 7.50
N THR A 58 1.89 -18.16 6.25
CA THR A 58 3.17 -17.56 5.84
C THR A 58 3.24 -16.10 6.28
N PRO A 59 4.45 -15.53 6.38
CA PRO A 59 4.59 -14.10 6.69
C PRO A 59 3.86 -13.23 5.68
N ILE A 60 3.17 -12.22 6.17
CA ILE A 60 2.37 -11.34 5.34
C ILE A 60 3.29 -10.36 4.63
N PRO A 61 3.26 -10.29 3.27
CA PRO A 61 4.12 -9.37 2.53
C PRO A 61 3.83 -7.92 2.85
N LEU A 62 4.86 -7.09 2.81
CA LEU A 62 4.75 -5.66 3.03
C LEU A 62 4.75 -4.94 1.70
N TYR A 63 3.85 -3.97 1.57
CA TYR A 63 3.77 -3.07 0.43
C TYR A 63 3.96 -1.65 0.92
N THR A 64 4.47 -0.80 0.06
CA THR A 64 4.55 0.63 0.34
C THR A 64 3.74 1.39 -0.71
N VAL A 65 3.39 2.62 -0.37
CA VAL A 65 2.61 3.49 -1.26
C VAL A 65 3.55 4.43 -1.96
N VAL A 66 3.45 4.49 -3.28
CA VAL A 66 4.24 5.43 -4.09
C VAL A 66 3.31 6.26 -4.96
N PRO A 67 3.63 7.54 -5.18
CA PRO A 67 2.85 8.37 -6.09
C PRO A 67 3.15 7.98 -7.54
N LEU A 68 2.10 7.97 -8.35
CA LEU A 68 2.20 7.70 -9.78
C LEU A 68 1.65 8.90 -10.53
N GLN A 69 2.52 9.56 -11.30
CA GLN A 69 2.12 10.72 -12.08
C GLN A 69 1.12 10.33 -13.16
N GLN A 70 0.04 11.08 -13.25
CA GLN A 70 -0.97 10.91 -14.29
C GLN A 70 -0.75 11.93 -15.39
N PHE A 71 -1.05 11.55 -16.63
CA PHE A 71 -0.96 12.43 -17.78
C PHE A 71 -2.28 12.40 -18.53
N ASP A 72 -2.66 13.56 -19.09
CA ASP A 72 -3.85 13.62 -19.95
C ASP A 72 -3.53 13.11 -21.36
N THR A 73 -4.52 13.16 -22.23
CA THR A 73 -4.34 12.67 -23.61
C THR A 73 -3.35 13.50 -24.42
N THR A 74 -3.01 14.70 -23.95
CA THR A 74 -2.03 15.57 -24.63
C THR A 74 -0.63 15.39 -24.08
N GLY A 75 -0.46 14.52 -23.08
CA GLY A 75 0.82 14.28 -22.46
C GLY A 75 1.20 15.27 -21.35
N LYS A 76 0.27 16.12 -20.93
CA LYS A 76 0.51 17.06 -19.85
C LYS A 76 0.18 16.41 -18.51
N PRO A 77 0.93 16.74 -17.43
CA PRO A 77 0.61 16.24 -16.09
C PRO A 77 -0.82 16.65 -15.69
N SER A 78 -1.61 15.68 -15.25
CA SER A 78 -3.00 15.91 -14.85
C SER A 78 -3.23 15.60 -13.38
N GLY A 79 -2.15 15.40 -12.60
CA GLY A 79 -2.24 15.06 -11.20
C GLY A 79 -1.50 13.77 -10.92
N TYR A 80 -1.82 13.14 -9.81
CA TYR A 80 -1.19 11.88 -9.47
C TYR A 80 -2.15 11.00 -8.68
N THR A 81 -1.86 9.72 -8.66
CA THR A 81 -2.55 8.73 -7.84
C THR A 81 -1.50 7.95 -7.05
N PHE A 82 -1.94 7.17 -6.09
CA PHE A 82 -1.05 6.31 -5.34
C PHE A 82 -1.22 4.87 -5.77
N MET A 83 -0.14 4.11 -5.73
CA MET A 83 -0.18 2.69 -5.97
C MET A 83 0.62 1.96 -4.90
N ALA A 84 0.23 0.72 -4.64
CA ALA A 84 0.96 -0.15 -3.72
C ALA A 84 2.00 -0.93 -4.51
N VAL A 85 3.23 -0.93 -4.03
CA VAL A 85 4.30 -1.71 -4.62
C VAL A 85 4.92 -2.60 -3.56
N PRO A 86 5.29 -3.84 -3.89
CA PRO A 86 5.90 -4.72 -2.93
C PRO A 86 7.26 -4.20 -2.46
N VAL A 87 7.49 -4.32 -1.17
CA VAL A 87 8.78 -3.99 -0.60
C VAL A 87 9.65 -5.25 -0.71
N PRO A 88 10.82 -5.16 -1.31
CA PRO A 88 11.70 -6.32 -1.40
C PRO A 88 12.04 -6.85 -0.03
N VAL A 89 11.98 -8.17 0.11
CA VAL A 89 12.41 -8.81 1.35
C VAL A 89 13.93 -8.73 1.39
N GLU A 90 14.45 -8.05 2.41
CA GLU A 90 15.89 -8.05 2.62
C GLU A 90 16.27 -9.37 3.22
N THR A 91 17.07 -10.13 2.50
CA THR A 91 17.65 -11.32 3.06
C THR A 91 18.86 -10.91 3.86
N GLU A 92 18.76 -11.09 5.16
CA GLU A 92 19.89 -10.91 6.02
C GLU A 92 20.87 -12.06 5.81
N ASN A 93 22.08 -11.73 5.53
CA ASN A 93 23.11 -12.73 5.37
C ASN A 93 24.17 -12.56 6.41
#